data_db9fdb767d1b9157f7b809371ad9250f
#
_entry.id   db9fdb767d1b9157f7b809371ad9250f
#
_cell.length_a   1.000
_cell.length_b   1.000
_cell.length_c   1.000
_cell.angle_alpha   90.00
_cell.angle_beta   90.00
_cell.angle_gamma   90.00
#
_symmetry.space_group_name_H-M   'P 1'
#
loop_
_entity.id
_entity.type
_entity.pdbx_description
1 polymer ?
#
loop_
_entity_poly.entity_id
_entity_poly.type
_entity_poly.pdbx_seq_one_letter_code
_entity_poly.pdbx_strand_id
1 'polypeptide(L)'
;QQSFLTSRSNPMKNANSRGFTLIELMIVVAILAIVMSVAIPNYQAYGIRTNRSEAISNMLELSQWMERQFTVFGSYNDPGIAAPPITTSPKTAASGGATINYLLSNSSTAITYTITATPQANQTNDSCGTLSIDQASRECITGGAICSDDASASNRTQVRQCFTGK
;
A
#
# COMPACT_ATOMS: atom_id res chain seq x y z
N GLN A 1 -38.47 -71.55 26.10
CA GLN A 1 -37.20 -70.99 26.61
C GLN A 1 -37.02 -69.57 26.05
N GLN A 2 -37.28 -68.55 26.88
CA GLN A 2 -37.08 -67.15 26.51
C GLN A 2 -35.75 -66.70 27.13
N SER A 3 -34.76 -66.37 26.27
CA SER A 3 -33.48 -65.81 26.68
C SER A 3 -33.65 -64.28 26.84
N PHE A 4 -33.60 -63.80 28.10
CA PHE A 4 -33.50 -62.39 28.45
C PHE A 4 -32.11 -61.86 28.08
N LEU A 5 -32.05 -60.95 27.10
CA LEU A 5 -30.88 -60.15 26.81
C LEU A 5 -30.83 -58.94 27.71
N THR A 6 -29.96 -58.96 28.70
CA THR A 6 -29.69 -57.85 29.61
C THR A 6 -28.84 -56.81 28.88
N SER A 7 -29.44 -55.69 28.47
CA SER A 7 -28.73 -54.54 27.90
C SER A 7 -27.93 -53.86 29.04
N ARG A 8 -26.60 -53.94 28.92
CA ARG A 8 -25.65 -53.26 29.80
C ARG A 8 -25.54 -51.77 29.34
N SER A 9 -26.19 -50.87 30.05
CA SER A 9 -25.98 -49.42 29.89
C SER A 9 -24.64 -49.05 30.44
N ASN A 10 -23.73 -48.62 29.56
CA ASN A 10 -22.47 -48.02 29.96
C ASN A 10 -22.73 -46.60 30.52
N PRO A 11 -22.31 -46.27 31.74
CA PRO A 11 -22.41 -44.90 32.24
C PRO A 11 -21.46 -44.01 31.48
N MET A 12 -22.02 -43.02 30.76
CA MET A 12 -21.20 -41.96 30.15
C MET A 12 -20.42 -41.25 31.24
N LYS A 13 -19.07 -41.33 31.16
CA LYS A 13 -18.21 -40.52 32.02
C LYS A 13 -18.47 -39.06 31.68
N ASN A 14 -19.06 -38.34 32.63
CA ASN A 14 -19.17 -36.88 32.58
C ASN A 14 -17.74 -36.30 32.53
N ALA A 15 -17.29 -35.87 31.37
CA ALA A 15 -16.11 -35.09 31.26
C ALA A 15 -16.34 -33.77 32.01
N ASN A 16 -15.60 -33.52 33.10
CA ASN A 16 -15.63 -32.28 33.84
C ASN A 16 -15.15 -31.16 32.86
N SER A 17 -16.10 -30.50 32.21
CA SER A 17 -15.84 -29.28 31.48
C SER A 17 -15.56 -28.17 32.49
N ARG A 18 -14.27 -27.90 32.75
CA ARG A 18 -13.84 -26.73 33.51
C ARG A 18 -14.18 -25.50 32.69
N GLY A 19 -15.14 -24.70 33.11
CA GLY A 19 -15.45 -23.39 32.53
C GLY A 19 -14.33 -22.38 32.87
N PHE A 20 -14.10 -21.42 31.98
CA PHE A 20 -13.22 -20.29 32.25
C PHE A 20 -13.71 -19.44 33.40
N THR A 21 -12.83 -18.99 34.26
CA THR A 21 -13.18 -18.05 35.33
C THR A 21 -13.29 -16.62 34.75
N LEU A 22 -14.12 -15.79 35.39
CA LEU A 22 -14.27 -14.38 34.96
C LEU A 22 -12.95 -13.61 35.05
N ILE A 23 -12.14 -13.90 36.08
CA ILE A 23 -10.81 -13.27 36.26
C ILE A 23 -9.83 -13.66 35.16
N GLU A 24 -9.87 -14.91 34.69
CA GLU A 24 -9.02 -15.39 33.59
C GLU A 24 -9.34 -14.67 32.29
N LEU A 25 -10.64 -14.46 32.00
CA LEU A 25 -11.07 -13.68 30.84
C LEU A 25 -10.61 -12.22 30.94
N MET A 26 -10.72 -11.60 32.13
CA MET A 26 -10.28 -10.21 32.35
C MET A 26 -8.78 -10.03 32.11
N ILE A 27 -7.96 -10.97 32.58
CA ILE A 27 -6.51 -10.93 32.37
C ILE A 27 -6.17 -11.06 30.88
N VAL A 28 -6.84 -11.98 30.17
CA VAL A 28 -6.62 -12.17 28.71
C VAL A 28 -6.97 -10.90 27.94
N VAL A 29 -8.12 -10.29 28.21
CA VAL A 29 -8.54 -9.04 27.54
C VAL A 29 -7.56 -7.90 27.86
N ALA A 30 -7.08 -7.79 29.09
CA ALA A 30 -6.11 -6.77 29.48
C ALA A 30 -4.78 -6.93 28.70
N ILE A 31 -4.27 -8.15 28.57
CA ILE A 31 -3.06 -8.43 27.79
C ILE A 31 -3.28 -8.12 26.30
N LEU A 32 -4.40 -8.55 25.74
CA LEU A 32 -4.76 -8.26 24.34
C LEU A 32 -4.83 -6.76 24.08
N ALA A 33 -5.42 -5.98 24.97
CA ALA A 33 -5.49 -4.52 24.84
C ALA A 33 -4.11 -3.86 24.76
N ILE A 34 -3.16 -4.31 25.60
CA ILE A 34 -1.78 -3.81 25.59
C ILE A 34 -1.09 -4.17 24.27
N VAL A 35 -1.21 -5.41 23.81
CA VAL A 35 -0.60 -5.85 22.53
C VAL A 35 -1.18 -5.08 21.35
N MET A 36 -2.51 -4.92 21.30
CA MET A 36 -3.19 -4.20 20.22
C MET A 36 -2.81 -2.73 20.17
N SER A 37 -2.52 -2.08 21.29
CA SER A 37 -2.11 -0.68 21.34
C SER A 37 -0.82 -0.38 20.55
N VAL A 38 0.06 -1.36 20.40
CA VAL A 38 1.30 -1.25 19.63
C VAL A 38 1.16 -1.85 18.21
N ALA A 39 0.38 -2.92 18.08
CA ALA A 39 0.23 -3.64 16.82
C ALA A 39 -0.53 -2.85 15.75
N ILE A 40 -1.61 -2.16 16.14
CA ILE A 40 -2.47 -1.42 15.20
C ILE A 40 -1.72 -0.29 14.47
N PRO A 41 -1.02 0.65 15.16
CA PRO A 41 -0.32 1.72 14.47
C PRO A 41 0.80 1.23 13.56
N ASN A 42 1.51 0.16 13.95
CA ASN A 42 2.54 -0.43 13.10
C ASN A 42 1.96 -1.05 11.83
N TYR A 43 0.81 -1.70 11.92
CA TYR A 43 0.12 -2.25 10.76
C TYR A 43 -0.33 -1.17 9.76
N GLN A 44 -0.85 -0.05 10.25
CA GLN A 44 -1.25 1.08 9.41
C GLN A 44 -0.04 1.70 8.68
N ALA A 45 1.07 1.91 9.39
CA ALA A 45 2.30 2.41 8.80
C ALA A 45 2.86 1.47 7.73
N TYR A 46 2.76 0.15 7.93
CA TYR A 46 3.14 -0.84 6.94
C TYR A 46 2.26 -0.77 5.68
N GLY A 47 0.93 -0.65 5.86
CA GLY A 47 -0.02 -0.48 4.75
C GLY A 47 0.30 0.74 3.88
N ILE A 48 0.58 1.90 4.51
CA ILE A 48 0.97 3.13 3.81
C ILE A 48 2.23 2.90 2.95
N ARG A 49 3.27 2.25 3.51
CA ARG A 49 4.52 1.97 2.79
C ARG A 49 4.30 1.02 1.61
N THR A 50 3.46 -0.01 1.78
CA THR A 50 3.14 -0.96 0.71
C THR A 50 2.42 -0.29 -0.44
N ASN A 51 1.39 0.51 -0.15
CA ASN A 51 0.64 1.27 -1.16
C ASN A 51 1.55 2.26 -1.90
N ARG A 52 2.47 2.91 -1.20
CA ARG A 52 3.47 3.80 -1.81
C ARG A 52 4.41 3.04 -2.74
N SER A 53 4.92 1.88 -2.34
CA SER A 53 5.78 1.05 -3.19
C SER A 53 5.07 0.60 -4.47
N GLU A 54 3.77 0.28 -4.39
CA GLU A 54 2.94 -0.01 -5.55
C GLU A 54 2.79 1.22 -6.46
N ALA A 55 2.54 2.41 -5.90
CA ALA A 55 2.45 3.63 -6.67
C ALA A 55 3.77 3.96 -7.40
N ILE A 56 4.91 3.80 -6.75
CA ILE A 56 6.23 3.98 -7.37
C ILE A 56 6.43 3.00 -8.52
N SER A 57 6.07 1.73 -8.35
CA SER A 57 6.13 0.73 -9.43
C SER A 57 5.28 1.15 -10.63
N ASN A 58 4.07 1.66 -10.40
CA ASN A 58 3.18 2.15 -11.43
C ASN A 58 3.73 3.42 -12.12
N MET A 59 4.38 4.32 -11.38
CA MET A 59 5.06 5.50 -11.94
C MET A 59 6.22 5.10 -12.85
N LEU A 60 7.04 4.11 -12.44
CA LEU A 60 8.14 3.60 -13.27
C LEU A 60 7.63 2.93 -14.56
N GLU A 61 6.53 2.18 -14.49
CA GLU A 61 5.90 1.61 -15.67
C GLU A 61 5.37 2.69 -16.62
N LEU A 62 4.76 3.74 -16.06
CA LEU A 62 4.31 4.89 -16.83
C LEU A 62 5.47 5.67 -17.45
N SER A 63 6.58 5.83 -16.74
CA SER A 63 7.83 6.40 -17.26
C SER A 63 8.33 5.62 -18.48
N GLN A 64 8.42 4.30 -18.40
CA GLN A 64 8.81 3.46 -19.54
C GLN A 64 7.84 3.57 -20.71
N TRP A 65 6.54 3.76 -20.44
CA TRP A 65 5.56 4.01 -21.49
C TRP A 65 5.84 5.37 -22.17
N MET A 66 6.11 6.43 -21.41
CA MET A 66 6.47 7.75 -21.95
C MET A 66 7.71 7.67 -22.86
N GLU A 67 8.76 6.95 -22.45
CA GLU A 67 9.97 6.76 -23.27
C GLU A 67 9.67 6.02 -24.59
N ARG A 68 8.78 5.02 -24.55
CA ARG A 68 8.34 4.36 -25.78
C ARG A 68 7.58 5.30 -26.70
N GLN A 69 6.72 6.18 -26.17
CA GLN A 69 6.01 7.18 -26.98
C GLN A 69 7.01 8.15 -27.63
N PHE A 70 8.01 8.61 -26.88
CA PHE A 70 9.05 9.48 -27.41
C PHE A 70 9.84 8.82 -28.55
N THR A 71 10.14 7.54 -28.44
CA THR A 71 10.83 6.79 -29.49
C THR A 71 10.03 6.73 -30.79
N VAL A 72 8.70 6.70 -30.73
CA VAL A 72 7.79 6.60 -31.88
C VAL A 72 7.51 7.99 -32.48
N PHE A 73 7.22 8.98 -31.64
CA PHE A 73 6.68 10.28 -32.05
C PHE A 73 7.74 11.40 -32.04
N GLY A 74 8.90 11.18 -31.38
CA GLY A 74 9.95 12.20 -31.19
C GLY A 74 9.55 13.33 -30.22
N SER A 75 8.46 13.15 -29.48
CA SER A 75 7.92 14.14 -28.53
C SER A 75 7.10 13.44 -27.46
N TYR A 76 7.09 13.99 -26.22
CA TYR A 76 6.28 13.47 -25.13
C TYR A 76 4.84 14.02 -25.13
N ASN A 77 4.52 15.03 -25.94
CA ASN A 77 3.20 15.64 -26.02
C ASN A 77 2.61 15.66 -27.44
N ASP A 78 3.03 14.74 -28.29
CA ASP A 78 2.47 14.63 -29.64
C ASP A 78 0.96 14.29 -29.56
N PRO A 79 0.10 14.94 -30.39
CA PRO A 79 -1.34 14.65 -30.42
C PRO A 79 -1.70 13.20 -30.79
N GLY A 80 -0.78 12.45 -31.40
CA GLY A 80 -0.97 11.03 -31.72
C GLY A 80 -0.75 10.09 -30.53
N ILE A 81 -0.24 10.59 -29.43
CA ILE A 81 -0.01 9.79 -28.22
C ILE A 81 -1.36 9.46 -27.55
N ALA A 82 -1.60 8.18 -27.33
CA ALA A 82 -2.79 7.72 -26.61
C ALA A 82 -2.80 8.22 -25.14
N ALA A 83 -3.96 8.17 -24.50
CA ALA A 83 -4.06 8.48 -23.07
C ALA A 83 -3.16 7.52 -22.24
N PRO A 84 -2.58 8.01 -21.12
CA PRO A 84 -1.77 7.19 -20.24
C PRO A 84 -2.53 5.93 -19.78
N PRO A 85 -1.88 4.75 -19.83
CA PRO A 85 -2.56 3.48 -19.51
C PRO A 85 -2.79 3.29 -18.00
N ILE A 86 -2.11 4.08 -17.17
CA ILE A 86 -2.17 3.97 -15.71
C ILE A 86 -2.46 5.36 -15.15
N THR A 87 -3.61 5.50 -14.50
CA THR A 87 -4.05 6.76 -13.86
C THR A 87 -4.29 6.62 -12.36
N THR A 88 -4.27 5.39 -11.83
CA THR A 88 -4.54 5.11 -10.41
C THR A 88 -3.59 4.04 -9.87
N SER A 89 -3.35 4.07 -8.57
CA SER A 89 -2.72 2.97 -7.83
C SER A 89 -3.62 2.62 -6.63
N PRO A 90 -4.04 1.35 -6.50
CA PRO A 90 -3.78 0.23 -7.42
C PRO A 90 -4.45 0.43 -8.80
N LYS A 91 -3.93 -0.24 -9.84
CA LYS A 91 -4.47 -0.17 -11.21
C LYS A 91 -5.93 -0.63 -11.30
N THR A 92 -6.32 -1.60 -10.47
CA THR A 92 -7.69 -2.11 -10.37
C THR A 92 -8.69 -1.07 -9.88
N ALA A 93 -8.24 0.00 -9.25
CA ALA A 93 -9.10 1.09 -8.80
C ALA A 93 -9.70 1.88 -9.97
N ALA A 94 -9.04 1.96 -11.11
CA ALA A 94 -9.57 2.59 -12.33
C ALA A 94 -10.86 1.93 -12.83
N SER A 95 -11.05 0.63 -12.55
CA SER A 95 -12.24 -0.16 -12.90
C SER A 95 -13.29 -0.19 -11.77
N GLY A 96 -13.13 0.61 -10.72
CA GLY A 96 -14.06 0.65 -9.56
C GLY A 96 -13.94 -0.53 -8.60
N GLY A 97 -12.90 -1.37 -8.74
CA GLY A 97 -12.72 -2.58 -7.92
C GLY A 97 -11.99 -2.39 -6.60
N ALA A 98 -11.35 -1.24 -6.38
CA ALA A 98 -10.55 -0.96 -5.19
C ALA A 98 -10.55 0.53 -4.83
N THR A 99 -10.16 0.85 -3.60
CA THR A 99 -9.95 2.23 -3.17
C THR A 99 -8.70 2.79 -3.86
N ILE A 100 -8.81 4.01 -4.39
CA ILE A 100 -7.66 4.74 -4.95
C ILE A 100 -6.76 5.19 -3.80
N ASN A 101 -5.53 4.69 -3.76
CA ASN A 101 -4.50 5.11 -2.81
C ASN A 101 -3.69 6.29 -3.36
N TYR A 102 -3.36 6.25 -4.66
CA TYR A 102 -2.70 7.35 -5.36
C TYR A 102 -3.37 7.61 -6.70
N LEU A 103 -3.56 8.88 -7.02
CA LEU A 103 -3.94 9.33 -8.35
C LEU A 103 -2.66 9.65 -9.13
N LEU A 104 -2.49 9.00 -10.29
CA LEU A 104 -1.35 9.24 -11.17
C LEU A 104 -1.75 10.21 -12.27
N SER A 105 -0.90 11.19 -12.51
CA SER A 105 -1.02 12.15 -13.61
C SER A 105 0.32 12.37 -14.27
N ASN A 106 0.33 12.80 -15.52
CA ASN A 106 1.52 13.23 -16.21
C ASN A 106 1.32 14.63 -16.77
N SER A 107 2.38 15.43 -16.75
CA SER A 107 2.50 16.69 -17.45
C SER A 107 3.70 16.59 -18.39
N SER A 108 3.54 16.98 -19.66
CA SER A 108 4.59 16.81 -20.65
C SER A 108 4.72 18.03 -21.58
N THR A 109 5.93 18.26 -22.03
CA THR A 109 6.28 19.15 -23.15
C THR A 109 6.81 18.30 -24.29
N ALA A 110 7.34 18.93 -25.34
CA ALA A 110 7.95 18.16 -26.43
C ALA A 110 9.13 17.29 -25.97
N ILE A 111 9.93 17.76 -25.01
CA ILE A 111 11.21 17.13 -24.61
C ILE A 111 11.30 16.77 -23.12
N THR A 112 10.29 17.07 -22.32
CA THR A 112 10.28 16.76 -20.88
C THR A 112 8.93 16.18 -20.47
N TYR A 113 8.93 15.38 -19.41
CA TYR A 113 7.71 15.01 -18.70
C TYR A 113 7.94 14.98 -17.20
N THR A 114 6.85 15.06 -16.45
CA THR A 114 6.81 14.79 -15.01
C THR A 114 5.60 13.93 -14.72
N ILE A 115 5.84 12.77 -14.12
CA ILE A 115 4.80 11.89 -13.59
C ILE A 115 4.65 12.19 -12.12
N THR A 116 3.40 12.36 -11.69
CA THR A 116 3.06 12.72 -10.31
C THR A 116 2.10 11.67 -9.74
N ALA A 117 2.35 11.21 -8.51
CA ALA A 117 1.44 10.37 -7.74
C ALA A 117 0.95 11.13 -6.51
N THR A 118 -0.31 11.53 -6.53
CA THR A 118 -0.94 12.28 -5.45
C THR A 118 -1.70 11.34 -4.52
N PRO A 119 -1.36 11.33 -3.20
CA PRO A 119 -2.00 10.45 -2.24
C PRO A 119 -3.48 10.79 -2.08
N GLN A 120 -4.32 9.75 -1.94
CA GLN A 120 -5.77 9.83 -1.78
C GLN A 120 -6.21 9.06 -0.52
N ALA A 121 -7.41 9.32 -0.04
CA ALA A 121 -8.03 8.62 1.08
C ALA A 121 -7.08 8.48 2.30
N ASN A 122 -6.91 7.29 2.83
CA ASN A 122 -6.04 7.03 3.99
C ASN A 122 -4.54 7.26 3.70
N GLN A 123 -4.16 7.34 2.42
CA GLN A 123 -2.79 7.56 2.00
C GLN A 123 -2.35 9.04 2.16
N THR A 124 -3.28 9.96 2.38
CA THR A 124 -2.98 11.38 2.68
C THR A 124 -2.13 11.55 3.95
N ASN A 125 -2.11 10.54 4.84
CA ASN A 125 -1.25 10.51 6.03
C ASN A 125 0.19 10.05 5.73
N ASP A 126 0.53 9.78 4.47
CA ASP A 126 1.91 9.45 4.09
C ASP A 126 2.83 10.65 4.23
N SER A 127 3.86 10.54 5.06
CA SER A 127 4.84 11.60 5.30
C SER A 127 5.65 12.00 4.06
N CYS A 128 5.69 11.14 3.03
CA CYS A 128 6.34 11.43 1.76
C CYS A 128 5.50 12.36 0.86
N GLY A 129 4.19 12.47 1.12
CA GLY A 129 3.28 13.32 0.37
C GLY A 129 3.17 12.93 -1.10
N THR A 130 3.07 13.91 -1.95
CA THR A 130 3.00 13.71 -3.40
C THR A 130 4.38 13.36 -3.95
N LEU A 131 4.45 12.23 -4.67
CA LEU A 131 5.68 11.75 -5.31
C LEU A 131 5.72 12.23 -6.75
N SER A 132 6.92 12.51 -7.28
CA SER A 132 7.11 12.77 -8.71
C SER A 132 8.42 12.21 -9.25
N ILE A 133 8.39 11.85 -10.54
CA ILE A 133 9.57 11.39 -11.31
C ILE A 133 9.54 12.12 -12.66
N ASP A 134 10.70 12.60 -13.11
CA ASP A 134 10.86 13.23 -14.43
C ASP A 134 11.64 12.35 -15.41
N GLN A 135 11.81 12.83 -16.64
CA GLN A 135 12.56 12.17 -17.72
C GLN A 135 14.04 11.92 -17.41
N ALA A 136 14.62 12.65 -16.45
CA ALA A 136 15.98 12.43 -15.97
C ALA A 136 16.04 11.42 -14.81
N SER A 137 14.92 10.74 -14.50
CA SER A 137 14.75 9.86 -13.35
C SER A 137 15.00 10.57 -12.03
N ARG A 138 14.78 11.89 -11.96
CA ARG A 138 14.86 12.65 -10.74
C ARG A 138 13.61 12.39 -9.91
N GLU A 139 13.82 11.84 -8.73
CA GLU A 139 12.79 11.52 -7.76
C GLU A 139 12.56 12.69 -6.82
N CYS A 140 11.32 13.10 -6.62
CA CYS A 140 10.96 14.16 -5.67
C CYS A 140 9.77 13.73 -4.79
N ILE A 141 9.68 14.32 -3.61
CA ILE A 141 8.60 14.15 -2.64
C ILE A 141 7.98 15.51 -2.30
N THR A 142 6.88 15.51 -1.54
CA THR A 142 6.17 16.73 -1.11
C THR A 142 5.80 17.66 -2.28
N GLY A 143 5.37 17.07 -3.41
CA GLY A 143 4.98 17.85 -4.60
C GLY A 143 6.14 18.53 -5.34
N GLY A 144 7.37 17.95 -5.26
CA GLY A 144 8.55 18.50 -5.91
C GLY A 144 9.39 19.45 -5.04
N ALA A 145 9.02 19.63 -3.77
CA ALA A 145 9.75 20.51 -2.86
C ALA A 145 11.11 19.95 -2.40
N ILE A 146 11.25 18.62 -2.39
CA ILE A 146 12.46 17.90 -1.96
C ILE A 146 12.78 16.82 -3.01
N CYS A 147 13.97 16.89 -3.59
CA CYS A 147 14.37 16.03 -4.69
C CYS A 147 15.67 15.26 -4.42
N SER A 148 15.91 14.22 -5.20
CA SER A 148 17.07 13.33 -5.07
C SER A 148 18.41 14.02 -5.40
N ASP A 149 18.37 15.13 -6.12
CA ASP A 149 19.51 15.96 -6.49
C ASP A 149 19.71 17.19 -5.60
N ASP A 150 18.91 17.35 -4.52
CA ASP A 150 19.05 18.45 -3.58
C ASP A 150 20.46 18.54 -2.98
N ALA A 151 20.94 19.75 -2.74
CA ALA A 151 22.22 19.98 -2.11
C ALA A 151 22.30 19.43 -0.68
N SER A 152 21.16 19.39 0.05
CA SER A 152 21.07 18.86 1.40
C SER A 152 21.13 17.33 1.42
N ALA A 153 22.07 16.79 2.18
CA ALA A 153 22.19 15.33 2.37
C ALA A 153 20.96 14.74 3.10
N SER A 154 20.33 15.52 4.01
CA SER A 154 19.11 15.09 4.71
C SER A 154 17.93 14.95 3.73
N ASN A 155 17.77 15.89 2.81
CA ASN A 155 16.73 15.86 1.78
C ASN A 155 16.88 14.62 0.87
N ARG A 156 18.10 14.39 0.36
CA ARG A 156 18.39 13.19 -0.45
C ARG A 156 18.12 11.88 0.30
N THR A 157 18.45 11.84 1.60
CA THR A 157 18.15 10.66 2.43
C THR A 157 16.67 10.46 2.59
N GLN A 158 15.89 11.52 2.81
CA GLN A 158 14.44 11.46 2.92
C GLN A 158 13.79 10.96 1.63
N VAL A 159 14.20 11.48 0.46
CA VAL A 159 13.71 11.00 -0.84
C VAL A 159 14.01 9.52 -0.99
N ARG A 160 15.27 9.09 -0.72
CA ARG A 160 15.64 7.67 -0.79
C ARG A 160 14.77 6.80 0.11
N GLN A 161 14.54 7.20 1.36
CA GLN A 161 13.65 6.46 2.28
C GLN A 161 12.23 6.33 1.73
N CYS A 162 11.73 7.38 1.08
CA CYS A 162 10.40 7.37 0.48
C CYS A 162 10.31 6.43 -0.74
N PHE A 163 11.30 6.42 -1.59
CA PHE A 163 11.31 5.62 -2.82
C PHE A 163 11.77 4.18 -2.62
N THR A 164 12.69 3.91 -1.70
CA THR A 164 13.21 2.55 -1.47
C THR A 164 12.65 1.86 -0.22
N GLY A 165 11.97 2.60 0.65
CA GLY A 165 11.42 2.07 1.91
C GLY A 165 12.47 1.74 2.99
N LYS A 166 13.73 2.21 2.83
CA LYS A 166 14.84 1.92 3.73
C LYS A 166 15.35 3.18 4.42
#